data_a9b0f4a8e051585631755ba7fd728d35
#
_entry.id   a9b0f4a8e051585631755ba7fd728d35
#
_cell.length_a   1.000
_cell.length_b   1.000
_cell.length_c   1.000
_cell.angle_alpha   90.00
_cell.angle_beta   90.00
_cell.angle_gamma   90.00
#
_symmetry.space_group_name_H-M   'P 1'
#
loop_
_entity.id
_entity.type
_entity.pdbx_description
1 polymer ?
#
loop_
_entity_poly.entity_id
_entity_poly.type
_entity_poly.pdbx_seq_one_letter_code
_entity_poly.pdbx_strand_id
1 'polypeptide(L)'
;MDCFRKNNVNCAGQLPTGFKPELLYQARNHPRALQLTVYAASDAINSLGIDWEAVRQLVPPDQIGVYAGSAMGQLDYNGFGGLLQARILGKKVTSKQMPLGYAEMPGDFVNAYLLGNLGTNGTNVAACATFLYNLRHAVRDIQSGTHRVAVVGTTEAPIFPESFDGFTTMNALADDDSLRKLDNLNVDQEPNYRRACRPFAENTGFTLGEAAQFVVLFDDELTLELGANILGGINEVFIAADGHKKSITSPGLGNYISMAKAVAATRNIVGEEALKQRSNVQSHGTGTPQNRTTESHILSQIAGTFGIEKWPVSAIKSYVGHTIATSAGDQLAATLGSFAHGILPGILTIDHIADDVSQDNLDFLMAHREIGAESIDAVSYTHL
;
A
#
# COMPACT_ATOMS: atom_id res chain seq x y z
N MET A 1 -20.87 30.50 11.92
CA MET A 1 -19.47 30.56 12.37
C MET A 1 -18.62 29.97 11.25
N ASP A 2 -17.97 30.83 10.53
CA ASP A 2 -17.04 30.39 9.46
C ASP A 2 -15.68 30.14 10.14
N CYS A 3 -15.52 28.94 10.68
CA CYS A 3 -14.21 28.49 11.18
C CYS A 3 -13.35 28.06 9.98
N PHE A 4 -12.77 29.02 9.29
CA PHE A 4 -11.70 28.75 8.34
C PHE A 4 -10.40 28.49 9.12
N ARG A 5 -10.23 27.27 9.59
CA ARG A 5 -8.92 26.84 10.09
C ARG A 5 -8.04 26.55 8.87
N LYS A 6 -7.02 27.37 8.67
CA LYS A 6 -6.05 27.14 7.61
C LYS A 6 -5.23 25.88 7.97
N ASN A 7 -5.21 24.91 7.06
CA ASN A 7 -4.34 23.76 7.21
C ASN A 7 -2.88 24.15 6.88
N ASN A 8 -1.95 23.67 7.69
CA ASN A 8 -0.51 23.87 7.46
C ASN A 8 0.10 22.78 6.56
N VAL A 9 -0.70 21.82 6.08
CA VAL A 9 -0.28 20.76 5.16
C VAL A 9 -1.05 20.97 3.85
N ASN A 10 -0.35 21.36 2.80
CA ASN A 10 -0.95 21.73 1.51
C ASN A 10 -0.55 20.77 0.38
N CYS A 11 -0.03 19.58 0.67
CA CYS A 11 0.28 18.56 -0.32
C CYS A 11 -0.39 17.22 0.00
N ALA A 12 -0.79 16.52 -1.04
CA ALA A 12 -1.34 15.17 -0.98
C ALA A 12 -1.11 14.44 -2.31
N GLY A 13 -0.94 13.12 -2.26
CA GLY A 13 -0.97 12.25 -3.42
C GLY A 13 -2.41 12.06 -3.88
N GLN A 14 -2.80 12.67 -4.99
CA GLN A 14 -4.14 12.61 -5.54
C GLN A 14 -4.15 11.87 -6.88
N LEU A 15 -5.25 11.18 -7.15
CA LEU A 15 -5.49 10.63 -8.48
C LEU A 15 -5.58 11.76 -9.53
N PRO A 16 -5.30 11.46 -10.81
CA PRO A 16 -5.27 12.48 -11.86
C PRO A 16 -6.53 13.33 -11.90
N THR A 17 -6.36 14.63 -12.14
CA THR A 17 -7.48 15.57 -12.30
C THR A 17 -8.39 15.11 -13.46
N GLY A 18 -9.69 15.06 -13.20
CA GLY A 18 -10.68 14.62 -14.19
C GLY A 18 -10.98 13.12 -14.17
N PHE A 19 -10.27 12.34 -13.35
CA PHE A 19 -10.63 10.95 -13.09
C PHE A 19 -11.91 10.89 -12.22
N LYS A 20 -12.95 10.26 -12.78
CA LYS A 20 -14.30 10.21 -12.19
C LYS A 20 -14.81 8.78 -12.11
N PRO A 21 -14.38 8.01 -11.10
CA PRO A 21 -14.78 6.60 -10.94
C PRO A 21 -16.29 6.46 -10.75
N GLU A 22 -16.97 7.49 -10.26
CA GLU A 22 -18.43 7.51 -10.08
C GLU A 22 -19.22 7.43 -11.40
N LEU A 23 -18.58 7.65 -12.54
CA LEU A 23 -19.24 7.54 -13.84
C LEU A 23 -19.24 6.13 -14.43
N LEU A 24 -18.48 5.19 -13.84
CA LEU A 24 -18.31 3.83 -14.36
C LEU A 24 -19.47 2.91 -13.98
N TYR A 25 -20.22 3.25 -12.94
CA TYR A 25 -21.35 2.48 -12.44
C TYR A 25 -22.32 3.38 -11.69
N GLN A 26 -23.46 2.85 -11.20
CA GLN A 26 -24.44 3.64 -10.44
C GLN A 26 -23.93 3.96 -9.02
N ALA A 27 -23.00 4.89 -8.92
CA ALA A 27 -22.27 5.23 -7.70
C ALA A 27 -22.89 6.35 -6.85
N ARG A 28 -24.12 6.77 -7.13
CA ARG A 28 -24.77 7.89 -6.42
C ARG A 28 -24.81 7.63 -4.91
N ASN A 29 -24.26 8.57 -4.14
CA ASN A 29 -24.14 8.50 -2.67
C ASN A 29 -23.21 7.39 -2.15
N HIS A 30 -22.31 6.87 -2.96
CA HIS A 30 -21.23 6.02 -2.48
C HIS A 30 -20.02 6.86 -2.03
N PRO A 31 -19.35 6.49 -0.95
CA PRO A 31 -18.07 7.06 -0.57
C PRO A 31 -17.03 6.94 -1.68
N ARG A 32 -16.11 7.92 -1.76
CA ARG A 32 -15.08 7.96 -2.80
C ARG A 32 -14.22 6.70 -2.82
N ALA A 33 -13.78 6.20 -1.65
CA ALA A 33 -12.98 4.98 -1.62
C ALA A 33 -13.74 3.77 -2.18
N LEU A 34 -15.06 3.66 -1.95
CA LEU A 34 -15.85 2.56 -2.54
C LEU A 34 -16.02 2.70 -4.05
N GLN A 35 -16.07 3.91 -4.57
CA GLN A 35 -16.04 4.14 -6.02
C GLN A 35 -14.70 3.70 -6.63
N LEU A 36 -13.59 4.02 -5.96
CA LEU A 36 -12.26 3.58 -6.35
C LEU A 36 -12.11 2.05 -6.26
N THR A 37 -12.73 1.43 -5.26
CA THR A 37 -12.77 -0.03 -5.09
C THR A 37 -13.35 -0.72 -6.33
N VAL A 38 -14.55 -0.31 -6.75
CA VAL A 38 -15.21 -0.93 -7.91
C VAL A 38 -14.38 -0.73 -9.18
N TYR A 39 -13.80 0.47 -9.37
CA TYR A 39 -12.91 0.73 -10.50
C TYR A 39 -11.69 -0.18 -10.49
N ALA A 40 -10.89 -0.15 -9.42
CA ALA A 40 -9.62 -0.85 -9.37
C ALA A 40 -9.77 -2.39 -9.38
N ALA A 41 -10.79 -2.92 -8.69
CA ALA A 41 -11.08 -4.34 -8.75
C ALA A 41 -11.57 -4.78 -10.13
N SER A 42 -12.38 -3.96 -10.81
CA SER A 42 -12.79 -4.20 -12.20
C SER A 42 -11.59 -4.20 -13.14
N ASP A 43 -10.67 -3.24 -12.97
CA ASP A 43 -9.45 -3.15 -13.77
C ASP A 43 -8.54 -4.38 -13.56
N ALA A 44 -8.34 -4.80 -12.30
CA ALA A 44 -7.58 -6.00 -11.98
C ALA A 44 -8.17 -7.27 -12.62
N ILE A 45 -9.48 -7.44 -12.58
CA ILE A 45 -10.17 -8.57 -13.20
C ILE A 45 -10.05 -8.52 -14.72
N ASN A 46 -10.24 -7.35 -15.33
CA ASN A 46 -10.16 -7.18 -16.78
C ASN A 46 -8.72 -7.34 -17.31
N SER A 47 -7.71 -7.11 -16.50
CA SER A 47 -6.29 -7.25 -16.87
C SER A 47 -5.76 -8.69 -16.85
N LEU A 48 -6.55 -9.67 -16.42
CA LEU A 48 -6.13 -11.07 -16.34
C LEU A 48 -5.80 -11.71 -17.70
N GLY A 49 -6.28 -11.13 -18.79
CA GLY A 49 -6.12 -11.70 -20.14
C GLY A 49 -7.01 -12.93 -20.42
N ILE A 50 -7.90 -13.26 -19.49
CA ILE A 50 -8.89 -14.35 -19.60
C ILE A 50 -10.29 -13.82 -19.31
N ASP A 51 -11.31 -14.47 -19.86
CA ASP A 51 -12.69 -14.17 -19.53
C ASP A 51 -13.03 -14.67 -18.12
N TRP A 52 -13.56 -13.81 -17.28
CA TRP A 52 -13.99 -14.19 -15.92
C TRP A 52 -15.07 -15.27 -15.94
N GLU A 53 -15.87 -15.36 -16.99
CA GLU A 53 -16.84 -16.42 -17.14
C GLU A 53 -16.19 -17.81 -17.27
N ALA A 54 -15.00 -17.91 -17.87
CA ALA A 54 -14.22 -19.15 -17.88
C ALA A 54 -13.83 -19.59 -16.45
N VAL A 55 -13.45 -18.63 -15.59
CA VAL A 55 -13.20 -18.91 -14.17
C VAL A 55 -14.44 -19.48 -13.49
N ARG A 56 -15.61 -18.84 -13.70
CA ARG A 56 -16.88 -19.28 -13.11
C ARG A 56 -17.33 -20.67 -13.52
N GLN A 57 -16.94 -21.11 -14.71
CA GLN A 57 -17.26 -22.45 -15.20
C GLN A 57 -16.40 -23.55 -14.55
N LEU A 58 -15.18 -23.21 -14.14
CA LEU A 58 -14.22 -24.16 -13.57
C LEU A 58 -14.20 -24.11 -12.03
N VAL A 59 -14.58 -23.00 -11.43
CA VAL A 59 -14.45 -22.78 -9.99
C VAL A 59 -15.81 -22.56 -9.34
N PRO A 60 -16.23 -23.43 -8.39
CA PRO A 60 -17.43 -23.21 -7.61
C PRO A 60 -17.42 -21.82 -6.90
N PRO A 61 -18.58 -21.15 -6.79
CA PRO A 61 -18.65 -19.81 -6.22
C PRO A 61 -18.14 -19.68 -4.78
N ASP A 62 -18.18 -20.73 -3.99
CA ASP A 62 -17.69 -20.81 -2.62
C ASP A 62 -16.17 -21.03 -2.54
N GLN A 63 -15.50 -21.31 -3.64
CA GLN A 63 -14.05 -21.40 -3.75
C GLN A 63 -13.40 -20.13 -4.31
N ILE A 64 -14.13 -19.03 -4.41
CA ILE A 64 -13.62 -17.72 -4.79
C ILE A 64 -13.76 -16.77 -3.60
N GLY A 65 -12.64 -16.42 -2.97
CA GLY A 65 -12.60 -15.52 -1.81
C GLY A 65 -12.34 -14.06 -2.17
N VAL A 66 -12.80 -13.12 -1.32
CA VAL A 66 -12.52 -11.69 -1.42
C VAL A 66 -11.95 -11.19 -0.11
N TYR A 67 -10.71 -10.70 -0.14
CA TYR A 67 -10.00 -10.16 1.02
C TYR A 67 -9.68 -8.70 0.74
N ALA A 68 -10.65 -7.81 1.03
CA ALA A 68 -10.48 -6.41 0.69
C ALA A 68 -11.06 -5.48 1.76
N GLY A 69 -10.40 -4.33 1.97
CA GLY A 69 -10.82 -3.37 2.99
C GLY A 69 -10.09 -2.04 2.93
N SER A 70 -10.31 -1.25 3.97
CA SER A 70 -9.69 0.04 4.25
C SER A 70 -9.18 0.03 5.68
N ALA A 71 -8.13 0.78 6.01
CA ALA A 71 -7.69 0.92 7.40
C ALA A 71 -8.50 1.99 8.15
N MET A 72 -8.93 3.04 7.46
CA MET A 72 -9.59 4.19 8.07
C MET A 72 -11.12 4.12 7.97
N GLY A 73 -11.66 3.23 7.15
CA GLY A 73 -13.07 3.27 6.78
C GLY A 73 -13.38 4.45 5.86
N GLN A 74 -14.67 4.70 5.63
CA GLN A 74 -15.10 5.73 4.70
C GLN A 74 -15.43 7.02 5.47
N LEU A 75 -14.51 7.97 5.50
CA LEU A 75 -14.60 9.21 6.29
C LEU A 75 -15.29 10.36 5.55
N ASP A 76 -15.66 10.20 4.29
CA ASP A 76 -16.36 11.24 3.53
C ASP A 76 -17.83 11.42 3.97
N TYR A 77 -18.50 12.40 3.34
CA TYR A 77 -19.90 12.75 3.67
C TYR A 77 -20.87 11.58 3.45
N ASN A 78 -20.59 10.69 2.53
CA ASN A 78 -21.46 9.53 2.25
C ASN A 78 -21.21 8.34 3.19
N GLY A 79 -20.17 8.42 4.03
CA GLY A 79 -19.82 7.45 5.06
C GLY A 79 -19.90 8.03 6.47
N PHE A 80 -18.95 7.66 7.31
CA PHE A 80 -18.90 8.08 8.72
C PHE A 80 -18.77 9.60 8.89
N GLY A 81 -18.09 10.32 8.00
CA GLY A 81 -17.97 11.77 8.07
C GLY A 81 -19.35 12.45 8.06
N GLY A 82 -20.22 12.07 7.13
CA GLY A 82 -21.58 12.59 7.10
C GLY A 82 -22.44 12.16 8.28
N LEU A 83 -22.28 10.92 8.75
CA LEU A 83 -22.99 10.42 9.93
C LEU A 83 -22.64 11.24 11.18
N LEU A 84 -21.35 11.44 11.45
CA LEU A 84 -20.87 12.13 12.66
C LEU A 84 -21.13 13.64 12.62
N GLN A 85 -21.08 14.27 11.45
CA GLN A 85 -21.27 15.69 11.29
C GLN A 85 -22.74 16.11 11.15
N ALA A 86 -23.61 15.21 10.74
CA ALA A 86 -25.03 15.52 10.42
C ALA A 86 -25.72 16.29 11.55
N ARG A 87 -25.56 15.85 12.80
CA ARG A 87 -26.20 16.48 13.95
C ARG A 87 -25.67 17.90 14.22
N ILE A 88 -24.36 18.10 14.06
CA ILE A 88 -23.69 19.40 14.24
C ILE A 88 -24.16 20.38 13.15
N LEU A 89 -24.36 19.89 11.93
CA LEU A 89 -24.78 20.67 10.78
C LEU A 89 -26.31 20.84 10.69
N GLY A 90 -27.08 20.34 11.65
CA GLY A 90 -28.55 20.36 11.61
C GLY A 90 -29.16 19.53 10.48
N LYS A 91 -28.40 18.56 9.94
CA LYS A 91 -28.82 17.67 8.85
C LYS A 91 -29.37 16.34 9.38
N LYS A 92 -30.16 15.66 8.57
CA LYS A 92 -30.61 14.29 8.88
C LYS A 92 -29.55 13.29 8.39
N VAL A 93 -29.30 12.25 9.19
CA VAL A 93 -28.53 11.08 8.77
C VAL A 93 -29.34 10.26 7.76
N THR A 94 -28.66 9.55 6.89
CA THR A 94 -29.26 8.59 5.97
C THR A 94 -28.98 7.16 6.41
N SER A 95 -29.83 6.21 6.03
CA SER A 95 -29.65 4.79 6.33
C SER A 95 -28.40 4.18 5.69
N LYS A 96 -27.76 4.88 4.77
CA LYS A 96 -26.56 4.42 4.04
C LYS A 96 -25.26 4.79 4.72
N GLN A 97 -25.19 5.95 5.41
CA GLN A 97 -23.94 6.48 5.93
C GLN A 97 -23.22 5.56 6.94
N MET A 98 -23.99 4.88 7.78
CA MET A 98 -23.40 3.95 8.74
C MET A 98 -22.82 2.69 8.06
N PRO A 99 -23.62 1.88 7.33
CA PRO A 99 -23.07 0.68 6.70
C PRO A 99 -21.97 0.99 5.68
N LEU A 100 -22.10 2.05 4.89
CA LEU A 100 -21.07 2.43 3.92
C LEU A 100 -19.79 3.01 4.56
N GLY A 101 -19.81 3.30 5.88
CA GLY A 101 -18.65 3.83 6.60
C GLY A 101 -17.63 2.76 7.01
N TYR A 102 -18.00 1.50 7.07
CA TYR A 102 -17.16 0.45 7.63
C TYR A 102 -15.94 0.11 6.77
N ALA A 103 -14.87 -0.35 7.45
CA ALA A 103 -13.58 -0.67 6.82
C ALA A 103 -13.63 -1.91 5.90
N GLU A 104 -14.56 -2.82 6.12
CA GLU A 104 -14.76 -4.04 5.31
C GLU A 104 -15.56 -3.82 4.02
N MET A 105 -16.21 -2.68 3.87
CA MET A 105 -17.07 -2.41 2.71
C MET A 105 -16.41 -2.57 1.34
N PRO A 106 -15.10 -2.34 1.13
CA PRO A 106 -14.46 -2.65 -0.13
C PRO A 106 -14.67 -4.11 -0.58
N GLY A 107 -14.57 -5.08 0.34
CA GLY A 107 -14.84 -6.49 0.02
C GLY A 107 -16.27 -6.74 -0.42
N ASP A 108 -17.24 -6.19 0.32
CA ASP A 108 -18.65 -6.29 -0.03
C ASP A 108 -18.97 -5.66 -1.39
N PHE A 109 -18.31 -4.55 -1.72
CA PHE A 109 -18.49 -3.87 -3.00
C PHE A 109 -17.91 -4.66 -4.18
N VAL A 110 -16.74 -5.27 -4.02
CA VAL A 110 -16.17 -6.19 -5.03
C VAL A 110 -17.16 -7.33 -5.28
N ASN A 111 -17.68 -7.91 -4.22
CA ASN A 111 -18.60 -9.04 -4.35
C ASN A 111 -19.95 -8.62 -4.95
N ALA A 112 -20.55 -7.54 -4.46
CA ALA A 112 -21.87 -7.08 -4.91
C ALA A 112 -21.88 -6.55 -6.34
N TYR A 113 -20.84 -5.87 -6.80
CA TYR A 113 -20.82 -5.19 -8.09
C TYR A 113 -20.08 -5.96 -9.18
N LEU A 114 -19.19 -6.89 -8.84
CA LEU A 114 -18.34 -7.54 -9.82
C LEU A 114 -18.46 -9.08 -9.82
N LEU A 115 -18.45 -9.72 -8.65
CA LEU A 115 -18.22 -11.17 -8.59
C LEU A 115 -19.48 -11.98 -8.26
N GLY A 116 -20.21 -11.62 -7.22
CA GLY A 116 -21.37 -12.39 -6.73
C GLY A 116 -20.99 -13.77 -6.16
N ASN A 117 -19.82 -13.88 -5.52
CA ASN A 117 -19.28 -15.15 -5.00
C ASN A 117 -19.90 -15.51 -3.63
N LEU A 118 -19.69 -16.76 -3.21
CA LEU A 118 -20.14 -17.34 -1.95
C LEU A 118 -18.98 -17.74 -1.03
N GLY A 119 -17.73 -17.55 -1.45
CA GLY A 119 -16.54 -17.80 -0.64
C GLY A 119 -16.35 -16.76 0.46
N THR A 120 -15.23 -16.87 1.17
CA THR A 120 -14.90 -15.94 2.26
C THR A 120 -14.87 -14.49 1.76
N ASN A 121 -15.54 -13.60 2.49
CA ASN A 121 -15.52 -12.16 2.23
C ASN A 121 -15.20 -11.43 3.52
N GLY A 122 -14.17 -10.58 3.52
CA GLY A 122 -13.79 -9.81 4.69
C GLY A 122 -12.43 -9.15 4.59
N THR A 123 -12.01 -8.53 5.69
CA THR A 123 -10.72 -7.85 5.80
C THR A 123 -10.12 -7.97 7.18
N ASN A 124 -8.80 -7.97 7.26
CA ASN A 124 -8.06 -7.68 8.49
C ASN A 124 -7.47 -6.28 8.40
N VAL A 125 -7.81 -5.45 9.37
CA VAL A 125 -7.29 -4.08 9.48
C VAL A 125 -6.01 -4.07 10.30
N ALA A 126 -4.92 -3.55 9.72
CA ALA A 126 -3.61 -3.46 10.34
C ALA A 126 -2.88 -2.17 9.90
N ALA A 127 -3.61 -1.04 9.94
CA ALA A 127 -3.11 0.26 9.49
C ALA A 127 -2.42 0.16 8.12
N CYS A 128 -1.17 0.62 8.00
CA CYS A 128 -0.41 0.58 6.74
C CYS A 128 -0.12 -0.84 6.22
N ALA A 129 -0.19 -1.87 7.08
CA ALA A 129 0.04 -3.27 6.72
C ALA A 129 -1.24 -4.01 6.30
N THR A 130 -2.40 -3.34 6.24
CA THR A 130 -3.70 -3.96 5.94
C THR A 130 -3.67 -4.82 4.67
N PHE A 131 -3.06 -4.33 3.59
CA PHE A 131 -2.93 -5.11 2.35
C PHE A 131 -2.19 -6.44 2.56
N LEU A 132 -1.08 -6.44 3.31
CA LEU A 132 -0.30 -7.66 3.57
C LEU A 132 -1.04 -8.66 4.45
N TYR A 133 -1.85 -8.20 5.40
CA TYR A 133 -2.69 -9.09 6.20
C TYR A 133 -3.77 -9.77 5.34
N ASN A 134 -4.41 -9.03 4.47
CA ASN A 134 -5.38 -9.57 3.52
C ASN A 134 -4.70 -10.54 2.53
N LEU A 135 -3.55 -10.16 2.00
CA LEU A 135 -2.75 -11.01 1.10
C LEU A 135 -2.36 -12.34 1.78
N ARG A 136 -1.95 -12.28 3.05
CA ARG A 136 -1.61 -13.49 3.81
C ARG A 136 -2.79 -14.44 3.99
N HIS A 137 -4.00 -13.90 4.24
CA HIS A 137 -5.20 -14.75 4.33
C HIS A 137 -5.48 -15.44 3.01
N ALA A 138 -5.48 -14.69 1.93
CA ALA A 138 -5.70 -15.22 0.59
C ALA A 138 -4.69 -16.32 0.21
N VAL A 139 -3.39 -16.07 0.43
CA VAL A 139 -2.33 -17.05 0.17
C VAL A 139 -2.54 -18.33 0.97
N ARG A 140 -2.87 -18.22 2.25
CA ARG A 140 -3.11 -19.39 3.10
C ARG A 140 -4.34 -20.19 2.72
N ASP A 141 -5.41 -19.51 2.33
CA ASP A 141 -6.64 -20.19 1.92
C ASP A 141 -6.47 -20.90 0.57
N ILE A 142 -5.67 -20.34 -0.35
CA ILE A 142 -5.29 -21.03 -1.57
C ILE A 142 -4.38 -22.23 -1.26
N GLN A 143 -3.33 -22.06 -0.46
CA GLN A 143 -2.41 -23.13 -0.06
C GLN A 143 -3.09 -24.29 0.69
N SER A 144 -4.14 -23.98 1.47
CA SER A 144 -4.93 -25.00 2.19
C SER A 144 -6.00 -25.67 1.32
N GLY A 145 -6.22 -25.19 0.07
CA GLY A 145 -7.28 -25.67 -0.81
C GLY A 145 -8.68 -25.17 -0.43
N THR A 146 -8.80 -24.22 0.49
CA THR A 146 -10.08 -23.60 0.85
C THR A 146 -10.64 -22.80 -0.33
N HIS A 147 -9.79 -22.07 -1.03
CA HIS A 147 -10.12 -21.31 -2.23
C HIS A 147 -9.16 -21.69 -3.38
N ARG A 148 -9.66 -21.63 -4.60
CA ARG A 148 -8.85 -21.72 -5.80
C ARG A 148 -8.50 -20.34 -6.36
N VAL A 149 -9.33 -19.34 -6.06
CA VAL A 149 -9.17 -17.96 -6.50
C VAL A 149 -9.37 -17.02 -5.31
N ALA A 150 -8.58 -15.96 -5.23
CA ALA A 150 -8.79 -14.89 -4.25
C ALA A 150 -8.57 -13.52 -4.89
N VAL A 151 -9.54 -12.62 -4.71
CA VAL A 151 -9.38 -11.20 -5.02
C VAL A 151 -8.94 -10.48 -3.77
N VAL A 152 -7.75 -9.87 -3.82
CA VAL A 152 -7.13 -9.19 -2.67
C VAL A 152 -6.97 -7.72 -2.99
N GLY A 153 -7.39 -6.85 -2.08
CA GLY A 153 -7.19 -5.43 -2.30
C GLY A 153 -7.42 -4.55 -1.09
N THR A 154 -7.03 -3.31 -1.24
CA THR A 154 -7.33 -2.25 -0.28
C THR A 154 -7.57 -0.95 -1.01
N THR A 155 -8.37 -0.10 -0.39
CA THR A 155 -8.69 1.23 -0.92
C THR A 155 -8.69 2.25 0.19
N GLU A 156 -8.05 3.38 -0.07
CA GLU A 156 -8.07 4.54 0.83
C GLU A 156 -8.31 5.82 0.04
N ALA A 157 -9.16 6.67 0.58
CA ALA A 157 -9.36 8.05 0.12
C ALA A 157 -9.29 9.01 1.33
N PRO A 158 -8.10 9.19 1.94
CA PRO A 158 -7.96 9.83 3.25
C PRO A 158 -7.82 11.35 3.18
N ILE A 159 -8.05 11.97 2.01
CA ILE A 159 -7.83 13.40 1.81
C ILE A 159 -9.03 14.20 2.31
N PHE A 160 -9.16 14.26 3.64
CA PHE A 160 -10.19 15.00 4.38
C PHE A 160 -9.57 15.81 5.51
N PRO A 161 -10.16 16.95 5.90
CA PRO A 161 -9.65 17.78 7.00
C PRO A 161 -9.39 17.00 8.29
N GLU A 162 -10.29 16.08 8.65
CA GLU A 162 -10.18 15.26 9.86
C GLU A 162 -8.97 14.33 9.84
N SER A 163 -8.65 13.77 8.69
CA SER A 163 -7.44 12.94 8.52
C SER A 163 -6.18 13.78 8.66
N PHE A 164 -6.14 14.96 8.04
CA PHE A 164 -5.02 15.89 8.18
C PHE A 164 -4.84 16.35 9.62
N ASP A 165 -5.92 16.73 10.31
CA ASP A 165 -5.86 17.13 11.72
C ASP A 165 -5.33 16.00 12.60
N GLY A 166 -5.81 14.76 12.40
CA GLY A 166 -5.36 13.59 13.14
C GLY A 166 -3.87 13.32 12.96
N PHE A 167 -3.39 13.23 11.74
CA PHE A 167 -1.98 12.94 11.46
C PHE A 167 -1.06 14.12 11.77
N THR A 168 -1.52 15.36 11.64
CA THR A 168 -0.76 16.56 12.07
C THR A 168 -0.53 16.55 13.58
N THR A 169 -1.55 16.21 14.37
CA THR A 169 -1.44 16.10 15.83
C THR A 169 -0.44 15.02 16.26
N MET A 170 -0.23 14.00 15.43
CA MET A 170 0.77 12.96 15.63
C MET A 170 2.19 13.39 15.18
N ASN A 171 2.37 14.60 14.65
CA ASN A 171 3.60 15.07 14.00
C ASN A 171 4.08 14.12 12.89
N ALA A 172 3.14 13.55 12.14
CA ALA A 172 3.45 12.55 11.12
C ALA A 172 3.51 13.13 9.70
N LEU A 173 2.87 14.29 9.47
CA LEU A 173 2.79 14.90 8.13
C LEU A 173 3.91 15.91 7.90
N ALA A 174 4.34 15.99 6.63
CA ALA A 174 5.23 17.06 6.15
C ALA A 174 4.44 18.36 6.00
N ASP A 175 4.48 19.21 7.04
CA ASP A 175 3.84 20.51 7.03
C ASP A 175 4.69 21.57 6.33
N ASP A 176 4.05 22.63 5.86
CA ASP A 176 4.67 23.68 5.05
C ASP A 176 5.81 24.41 5.79
N ASP A 177 5.66 24.65 7.09
CA ASP A 177 6.66 25.37 7.87
C ASP A 177 7.91 24.51 8.08
N SER A 178 7.71 23.24 8.35
CA SER A 178 8.81 22.27 8.45
C SER A 178 9.52 22.07 7.12
N LEU A 179 8.78 22.02 6.00
CA LEU A 179 9.38 21.96 4.65
C LEU A 179 10.17 23.22 4.31
N ARG A 180 9.64 24.42 4.61
CA ARG A 180 10.38 25.69 4.43
C ARG A 180 11.68 25.70 5.22
N LYS A 181 11.60 25.30 6.49
CA LYS A 181 12.79 25.22 7.35
C LYS A 181 13.82 24.23 6.81
N LEU A 182 13.38 23.06 6.34
CA LEU A 182 14.25 22.04 5.76
C LEU A 182 14.97 22.54 4.50
N ASP A 183 14.26 23.28 3.66
CA ASP A 183 14.77 23.80 2.37
C ASP A 183 15.38 25.21 2.49
N ASN A 184 15.50 25.78 3.71
CA ASN A 184 15.99 27.14 3.97
C ASN A 184 15.23 28.23 3.20
N LEU A 185 13.91 28.08 3.09
CA LEU A 185 13.01 29.01 2.40
C LEU A 185 12.51 30.09 3.37
N ASN A 186 12.23 31.28 2.83
CA ASN A 186 11.53 32.34 3.56
C ASN A 186 10.04 32.00 3.74
N VAL A 187 9.36 32.68 4.66
CA VAL A 187 7.95 32.44 5.02
C VAL A 187 6.99 32.66 3.84
N ASP A 188 7.34 33.57 2.94
CA ASP A 188 6.58 33.89 1.73
C ASP A 188 6.87 32.98 0.55
N GLN A 189 7.85 32.11 0.65
CA GLN A 189 8.19 31.15 -0.40
C GLN A 189 7.40 29.85 -0.22
N GLU A 190 6.92 29.29 -1.34
CA GLU A 190 6.19 28.05 -1.37
C GLU A 190 7.15 26.84 -1.40
N PRO A 191 6.93 25.81 -0.56
CA PRO A 191 7.72 24.58 -0.60
C PRO A 191 7.58 23.84 -1.93
N ASN A 192 8.59 23.08 -2.29
CA ASN A 192 8.47 22.15 -3.41
C ASN A 192 7.68 20.90 -3.00
N TYR A 193 6.37 20.93 -3.15
CA TYR A 193 5.48 19.83 -2.75
C TYR A 193 5.74 18.51 -3.48
N ARG A 194 6.37 18.54 -4.66
CA ARG A 194 6.79 17.31 -5.35
C ARG A 194 7.91 16.58 -4.63
N ARG A 195 8.60 17.25 -3.72
CA ARG A 195 9.66 16.70 -2.89
C ARG A 195 9.28 16.67 -1.39
N ALA A 196 8.01 16.73 -1.05
CA ALA A 196 7.56 16.73 0.34
C ALA A 196 7.83 15.38 1.04
N CYS A 197 7.62 14.26 0.35
CA CYS A 197 7.97 12.92 0.87
C CYS A 197 9.40 12.57 0.46
N ARG A 198 10.32 12.47 1.44
CA ARG A 198 11.76 12.24 1.22
C ARG A 198 12.25 11.01 2.00
N PRO A 199 11.96 9.79 1.52
CA PRO A 199 12.46 8.59 2.18
C PRO A 199 14.00 8.61 2.28
N PHE A 200 14.52 8.31 3.47
CA PHE A 200 15.96 8.16 3.77
C PHE A 200 16.83 9.43 3.63
N ALA A 201 16.29 10.58 3.22
CA ALA A 201 16.97 11.88 3.36
C ALA A 201 16.47 12.62 4.60
N GLU A 202 17.00 13.84 4.85
CA GLU A 202 16.38 14.74 5.82
C GLU A 202 14.94 14.99 5.41
N ASN A 203 14.04 14.79 6.36
CA ASN A 203 12.61 14.81 6.14
C ASN A 203 11.85 15.28 7.36
N THR A 204 10.58 15.60 7.18
CA THR A 204 9.74 16.19 8.23
C THR A 204 8.45 15.42 8.47
N GLY A 205 8.11 14.49 7.61
CA GLY A 205 6.88 13.71 7.69
C GLY A 205 6.50 13.09 6.36
N PHE A 206 5.40 12.36 6.32
CA PHE A 206 4.87 11.79 5.09
C PHE A 206 3.82 12.71 4.45
N THR A 207 3.53 12.46 3.19
CA THR A 207 2.43 13.06 2.44
C THR A 207 1.29 12.04 2.36
N LEU A 208 0.05 12.39 2.73
CA LEU A 208 -1.09 11.51 2.54
C LEU A 208 -1.35 11.27 1.05
N GLY A 209 -1.79 10.06 0.68
CA GLY A 209 -2.19 9.71 -0.67
C GLY A 209 -3.50 8.93 -0.72
N GLU A 210 -4.28 9.11 -1.79
CA GLU A 210 -5.41 8.24 -2.09
C GLU A 210 -5.00 7.18 -3.13
N ALA A 211 -5.45 5.94 -2.94
CA ALA A 211 -5.20 4.84 -3.87
C ALA A 211 -6.21 3.70 -3.70
N ALA A 212 -6.28 2.85 -4.72
CA ALA A 212 -6.92 1.56 -4.67
C ALA A 212 -6.05 0.56 -5.43
N GLN A 213 -5.67 -0.54 -4.78
CA GLN A 213 -4.84 -1.59 -5.37
C GLN A 213 -5.51 -2.94 -5.19
N PHE A 214 -5.64 -3.67 -6.29
CA PHE A 214 -6.24 -4.99 -6.32
C PHE A 214 -5.39 -5.95 -7.13
N VAL A 215 -5.31 -7.20 -6.66
CA VAL A 215 -4.70 -8.31 -7.37
C VAL A 215 -5.62 -9.53 -7.31
N VAL A 216 -5.51 -10.38 -8.32
CA VAL A 216 -6.22 -11.66 -8.36
C VAL A 216 -5.19 -12.78 -8.27
N LEU A 217 -5.37 -13.65 -7.29
CA LEU A 217 -4.55 -14.82 -7.06
C LEU A 217 -5.30 -16.09 -7.51
N PHE A 218 -4.58 -16.98 -8.12
CA PHE A 218 -5.06 -18.31 -8.50
C PHE A 218 -4.14 -19.38 -7.90
N ASP A 219 -4.66 -20.60 -7.70
CA ASP A 219 -3.79 -21.75 -7.52
C ASP A 219 -3.02 -22.06 -8.82
N ASP A 220 -1.89 -22.75 -8.70
CA ASP A 220 -0.99 -23.03 -9.81
C ASP A 220 -1.67 -23.87 -10.91
N GLU A 221 -2.46 -24.86 -10.52
CA GLU A 221 -3.16 -25.77 -11.45
C GLU A 221 -4.18 -24.99 -12.28
N LEU A 222 -5.03 -24.20 -11.64
CA LEU A 222 -6.03 -23.37 -12.31
C LEU A 222 -5.41 -22.33 -13.23
N THR A 223 -4.28 -21.72 -12.79
CA THR A 223 -3.53 -20.75 -13.59
C THR A 223 -3.08 -21.34 -14.92
N LEU A 224 -2.55 -22.58 -14.89
CA LEU A 224 -2.11 -23.30 -16.09
C LEU A 224 -3.29 -23.75 -16.94
N GLU A 225 -4.38 -24.24 -16.32
CA GLU A 225 -5.59 -24.67 -17.02
C GLU A 225 -6.24 -23.54 -17.80
N LEU A 226 -6.31 -22.34 -17.21
CA LEU A 226 -6.88 -21.16 -17.84
C LEU A 226 -5.95 -20.51 -18.88
N GLY A 227 -4.65 -20.83 -18.87
CA GLY A 227 -3.66 -20.14 -19.69
C GLY A 227 -3.53 -18.66 -19.33
N ALA A 228 -3.69 -18.32 -18.05
CA ALA A 228 -3.65 -16.95 -17.55
C ALA A 228 -2.27 -16.31 -17.72
N ASN A 229 -2.25 -14.99 -17.88
CA ASN A 229 -1.00 -14.23 -17.91
C ASN A 229 -0.44 -14.10 -16.50
N ILE A 230 0.64 -14.83 -16.20
CA ILE A 230 1.29 -14.84 -14.89
C ILE A 230 2.21 -13.61 -14.77
N LEU A 231 1.89 -12.69 -13.87
CA LEU A 231 2.70 -11.51 -13.60
C LEU A 231 3.78 -11.78 -12.54
N GLY A 232 3.58 -12.78 -11.70
CA GLY A 232 4.52 -13.18 -10.64
C GLY A 232 3.89 -14.17 -9.67
N GLY A 233 4.69 -14.75 -8.78
CA GLY A 233 4.24 -15.67 -7.73
C GLY A 233 4.38 -15.04 -6.34
N ILE A 234 3.43 -15.30 -5.46
CA ILE A 234 3.51 -14.93 -4.05
C ILE A 234 3.91 -16.18 -3.25
N ASN A 235 5.13 -16.18 -2.74
CA ASN A 235 5.65 -17.34 -2.02
C ASN A 235 5.07 -17.47 -0.62
N GLU A 236 5.15 -16.41 0.17
CA GLU A 236 4.68 -16.38 1.56
C GLU A 236 4.58 -14.93 2.05
N VAL A 237 3.74 -14.70 3.03
CA VAL A 237 3.58 -13.40 3.70
C VAL A 237 3.79 -13.58 5.20
N PHE A 238 4.85 -13.00 5.74
CA PHE A 238 5.18 -13.05 7.15
C PHE A 238 4.72 -11.79 7.86
N ILE A 239 4.00 -11.98 8.95
CA ILE A 239 3.57 -10.90 9.85
C ILE A 239 4.04 -11.22 11.27
N ALA A 240 4.35 -10.19 12.04
CA ALA A 240 4.74 -10.30 13.44
C ALA A 240 4.25 -9.08 14.22
N ALA A 241 3.97 -9.26 15.50
CA ALA A 241 3.73 -8.14 16.41
C ALA A 241 5.06 -7.64 16.97
N ASP A 242 5.12 -6.35 17.30
CA ASP A 242 6.34 -5.71 17.85
C ASP A 242 6.53 -5.94 19.36
N GLY A 243 5.66 -6.71 20.02
CA GLY A 243 5.75 -6.98 21.44
C GLY A 243 5.33 -5.78 22.30
N HIS A 244 6.18 -5.37 23.24
CA HIS A 244 5.89 -4.24 24.13
C HIS A 244 6.10 -2.91 23.42
N LYS A 245 5.01 -2.30 23.01
CA LYS A 245 4.99 -1.07 22.24
C LYS A 245 4.01 -0.08 22.87
N LYS A 246 4.51 1.09 23.26
CA LYS A 246 3.69 2.14 23.88
C LYS A 246 3.10 3.13 22.88
N SER A 247 3.64 3.21 21.68
CA SER A 247 3.20 4.11 20.62
C SER A 247 3.31 3.45 19.25
N ILE A 248 2.58 3.98 18.28
CA ILE A 248 2.55 3.49 16.90
C ILE A 248 3.94 3.56 16.24
N THR A 249 4.76 4.52 16.64
CA THR A 249 6.07 4.81 16.01
C THR A 249 7.25 4.06 16.62
N SER A 250 7.06 3.28 17.69
CA SER A 250 8.17 2.54 18.28
C SER A 250 8.48 1.28 17.47
N PRO A 251 9.71 1.13 16.97
CA PRO A 251 10.11 -0.11 16.30
C PRO A 251 10.20 -1.24 17.32
N GLY A 252 9.82 -2.44 16.89
CA GLY A 252 9.89 -3.65 17.68
C GLY A 252 10.65 -4.77 16.97
N LEU A 253 10.85 -5.88 17.67
CA LEU A 253 11.51 -7.06 17.12
C LEU A 253 10.71 -7.72 15.99
N GLY A 254 9.40 -7.46 15.91
CA GLY A 254 8.52 -8.05 14.91
C GLY A 254 8.99 -7.81 13.48
N ASN A 255 9.47 -6.61 13.18
CA ASN A 255 9.95 -6.26 11.85
C ASN A 255 11.22 -7.03 11.45
N TYR A 256 12.17 -7.21 12.38
CA TYR A 256 13.35 -8.04 12.12
C TYR A 256 12.96 -9.50 11.85
N ILE A 257 12.04 -10.04 12.65
CA ILE A 257 11.60 -11.45 12.54
C ILE A 257 10.84 -11.67 11.22
N SER A 258 9.89 -10.81 10.88
CA SER A 258 9.09 -10.96 9.66
C SER A 258 9.96 -10.83 8.42
N MET A 259 10.86 -9.85 8.37
CA MET A 259 11.77 -9.64 7.26
C MET A 259 12.80 -10.77 7.12
N ALA A 260 13.41 -11.23 8.24
CA ALA A 260 14.34 -12.37 8.21
C ALA A 260 13.68 -13.64 7.69
N LYS A 261 12.42 -13.90 8.09
CA LYS A 261 11.66 -15.05 7.58
C LYS A 261 11.37 -14.92 6.08
N ALA A 262 11.01 -13.73 5.60
CA ALA A 262 10.75 -13.49 4.19
C ALA A 262 12.02 -13.72 3.35
N VAL A 263 13.16 -13.17 3.76
CA VAL A 263 14.44 -13.36 3.08
C VAL A 263 14.89 -14.82 3.11
N ALA A 264 14.72 -15.52 4.26
CA ALA A 264 15.04 -16.94 4.36
C ALA A 264 14.16 -17.80 3.45
N ALA A 265 12.85 -17.53 3.37
CA ALA A 265 11.95 -18.22 2.46
C ALA A 265 12.33 -17.97 1.00
N THR A 266 12.62 -16.72 0.64
CA THR A 266 13.11 -16.35 -0.70
C THR A 266 14.38 -17.12 -1.05
N ARG A 267 15.38 -17.15 -0.16
CA ARG A 267 16.61 -17.92 -0.37
C ARG A 267 16.36 -19.40 -0.65
N ASN A 268 15.41 -20.00 0.01
CA ASN A 268 15.07 -21.42 -0.18
C ASN A 268 14.44 -21.70 -1.55
N ILE A 269 13.84 -20.71 -2.18
CA ILE A 269 13.17 -20.85 -3.48
C ILE A 269 14.11 -20.50 -4.64
N VAL A 270 14.73 -19.32 -4.59
CA VAL A 270 15.55 -18.81 -5.69
C VAL A 270 17.03 -19.16 -5.56
N GLY A 271 17.45 -19.65 -4.41
CA GLY A 271 18.85 -19.94 -4.09
C GLY A 271 19.62 -18.71 -3.58
N GLU A 272 20.81 -18.98 -3.02
CA GLU A 272 21.60 -17.95 -2.34
C GLU A 272 22.20 -16.92 -3.31
N GLU A 273 22.64 -17.36 -4.48
CA GLU A 273 23.20 -16.47 -5.49
C GLU A 273 22.17 -15.49 -6.04
N ALA A 274 20.97 -15.99 -6.39
CA ALA A 274 19.89 -15.15 -6.87
C ALA A 274 19.39 -14.17 -5.80
N LEU A 275 19.29 -14.61 -4.54
CA LEU A 275 18.98 -13.72 -3.42
C LEU A 275 19.99 -12.56 -3.33
N LYS A 276 21.28 -12.84 -3.42
CA LYS A 276 22.34 -11.84 -3.25
C LYS A 276 22.47 -10.88 -4.44
N GLN A 277 22.23 -11.36 -5.66
CA GLN A 277 22.54 -10.62 -6.88
C GLN A 277 21.31 -10.11 -7.63
N ARG A 278 20.14 -10.77 -7.46
CA ARG A 278 18.93 -10.53 -8.26
C ARG A 278 17.70 -10.30 -7.39
N SER A 279 17.90 -9.75 -6.18
CA SER A 279 16.80 -9.31 -5.32
C SER A 279 16.88 -7.82 -5.03
N ASN A 280 15.75 -7.24 -4.65
CA ASN A 280 15.65 -5.86 -4.20
C ASN A 280 14.65 -5.71 -3.05
N VAL A 281 14.59 -4.52 -2.47
CA VAL A 281 13.63 -4.16 -1.42
C VAL A 281 12.75 -3.01 -1.88
N GLN A 282 11.46 -3.20 -1.76
CA GLN A 282 10.48 -2.11 -1.75
C GLN A 282 10.26 -1.69 -0.29
N SER A 283 10.89 -0.60 0.10
CA SER A 283 10.86 -0.14 1.48
C SER A 283 9.53 0.50 1.87
N HIS A 284 9.23 0.51 3.15
CA HIS A 284 8.11 1.28 3.68
C HIS A 284 8.28 2.78 3.43
N GLY A 285 9.50 3.33 3.70
CA GLY A 285 9.94 4.63 3.22
C GLY A 285 8.97 5.78 3.39
N THR A 286 8.44 6.00 4.62
CA THR A 286 7.39 7.00 4.84
C THR A 286 7.83 8.45 4.67
N GLY A 287 9.12 8.74 4.75
CA GLY A 287 9.62 10.11 4.80
C GLY A 287 9.51 10.76 6.18
N THR A 288 9.37 9.96 7.24
CA THR A 288 9.44 10.45 8.63
C THR A 288 10.84 10.23 9.23
N PRO A 289 11.31 11.12 10.14
CA PRO A 289 12.61 10.96 10.79
C PRO A 289 12.77 9.62 11.52
N GLN A 290 11.74 9.16 12.21
CA GLN A 290 11.75 7.88 12.92
C GLN A 290 11.89 6.69 11.97
N ASN A 291 11.17 6.69 10.86
CA ASN A 291 11.17 5.56 9.93
C ASN A 291 12.54 5.43 9.23
N ARG A 292 13.15 6.54 8.79
CA ARG A 292 14.42 6.46 8.03
C ARG A 292 15.53 5.78 8.81
N THR A 293 15.63 6.06 10.12
CA THR A 293 16.64 5.44 11.00
C THR A 293 16.31 3.99 11.33
N THR A 294 15.06 3.72 11.69
CA THR A 294 14.60 2.38 12.07
C THR A 294 14.66 1.40 10.91
N GLU A 295 14.06 1.77 9.78
CA GLU A 295 13.96 0.88 8.63
C GLU A 295 15.33 0.60 8.02
N SER A 296 16.17 1.63 7.85
CA SER A 296 17.53 1.43 7.32
C SER A 296 18.35 0.51 8.22
N HIS A 297 18.22 0.63 9.54
CA HIS A 297 18.91 -0.27 10.45
C HIS A 297 18.42 -1.72 10.31
N ILE A 298 17.09 -1.96 10.22
CA ILE A 298 16.53 -3.29 10.01
C ILE A 298 17.08 -3.89 8.70
N LEU A 299 16.97 -3.16 7.60
CA LEU A 299 17.43 -3.61 6.28
C LEU A 299 18.92 -3.92 6.26
N SER A 300 19.76 -3.05 6.85
CA SER A 300 21.21 -3.25 6.96
C SER A 300 21.56 -4.52 7.75
N GLN A 301 20.92 -4.75 8.90
CA GLN A 301 21.13 -5.95 9.71
C GLN A 301 20.70 -7.23 8.98
N ILE A 302 19.57 -7.19 8.29
CA ILE A 302 19.08 -8.33 7.50
C ILE A 302 20.03 -8.60 6.32
N ALA A 303 20.40 -7.58 5.56
CA ALA A 303 21.35 -7.72 4.45
C ALA A 303 22.68 -8.34 4.92
N GLY A 304 23.26 -7.82 6.01
CA GLY A 304 24.47 -8.38 6.61
C GLY A 304 24.32 -9.83 7.07
N THR A 305 23.19 -10.18 7.70
CA THR A 305 22.91 -11.55 8.18
C THR A 305 22.85 -12.55 7.02
N PHE A 306 22.30 -12.16 5.88
CA PHE A 306 22.18 -13.03 4.70
C PHE A 306 23.33 -12.85 3.69
N GLY A 307 24.32 -12.02 4.00
CA GLY A 307 25.49 -11.77 3.14
C GLY A 307 25.11 -11.10 1.82
N ILE A 308 24.09 -10.25 1.83
CA ILE A 308 23.67 -9.44 0.69
C ILE A 308 24.47 -8.14 0.75
N GLU A 309 25.21 -7.82 -0.30
CA GLU A 309 25.97 -6.59 -0.43
C GLU A 309 25.28 -5.65 -1.42
N LYS A 310 25.21 -4.35 -1.09
CA LYS A 310 24.59 -3.31 -1.94
C LYS A 310 23.15 -3.67 -2.37
N TRP A 311 22.35 -4.12 -1.41
CA TRP A 311 20.96 -4.50 -1.67
C TRP A 311 20.18 -3.30 -2.19
N PRO A 312 19.62 -3.33 -3.42
CA PRO A 312 18.90 -2.20 -3.97
C PRO A 312 17.63 -1.89 -3.17
N VAL A 313 17.46 -0.64 -2.74
CA VAL A 313 16.31 -0.15 -1.95
C VAL A 313 15.56 0.91 -2.74
N SER A 314 14.29 0.66 -3.02
CA SER A 314 13.34 1.59 -3.62
C SER A 314 12.29 2.03 -2.60
N ALA A 315 11.65 3.20 -2.81
CA ALA A 315 10.58 3.71 -1.94
C ALA A 315 9.49 4.39 -2.77
N ILE A 316 8.43 3.64 -3.08
CA ILE A 316 7.34 4.11 -3.94
C ILE A 316 6.55 5.30 -3.36
N LYS A 317 6.55 5.48 -2.02
CA LYS A 317 5.90 6.63 -1.39
C LYS A 317 6.48 7.98 -1.79
N SER A 318 7.69 8.01 -2.34
CA SER A 318 8.25 9.21 -2.96
C SER A 318 7.43 9.71 -4.15
N TYR A 319 6.64 8.85 -4.80
CA TYR A 319 5.80 9.17 -5.96
C TYR A 319 4.34 9.42 -5.60
N VAL A 320 3.77 8.54 -4.78
CA VAL A 320 2.32 8.50 -4.53
C VAL A 320 1.92 9.00 -3.15
N GLY A 321 2.89 9.27 -2.27
CA GLY A 321 2.65 9.55 -0.86
C GLY A 321 2.31 8.27 -0.07
N HIS A 322 1.86 8.46 1.16
CA HIS A 322 1.45 7.36 2.03
C HIS A 322 -0.05 7.07 1.87
N THR A 323 -0.37 6.01 1.20
CA THR A 323 -1.73 5.58 0.86
C THR A 323 -2.34 4.67 1.94
N ILE A 324 -1.84 4.73 3.16
CA ILE A 324 -2.28 4.00 4.35
C ILE A 324 -2.43 2.48 4.06
N ALA A 325 -3.64 1.93 4.10
CA ALA A 325 -3.89 0.50 3.87
C ALA A 325 -3.35 0.00 2.54
N THR A 326 -3.29 0.86 1.52
CA THR A 326 -2.96 0.49 0.14
C THR A 326 -1.45 0.47 -0.13
N SER A 327 -0.65 0.96 0.81
CA SER A 327 0.79 1.17 0.61
C SER A 327 1.57 -0.06 0.14
N ALA A 328 1.27 -1.25 0.67
CA ALA A 328 1.93 -2.47 0.21
C ALA A 328 1.39 -2.95 -1.16
N GLY A 329 0.16 -2.60 -1.51
CA GLY A 329 -0.38 -2.78 -2.85
C GLY A 329 0.36 -1.92 -3.87
N ASP A 330 0.69 -0.66 -3.54
CA ASP A 330 1.51 0.21 -4.39
C ASP A 330 2.92 -0.35 -4.59
N GLN A 331 3.53 -0.90 -3.53
CA GLN A 331 4.82 -1.58 -3.63
C GLN A 331 4.75 -2.80 -4.55
N LEU A 332 3.69 -3.60 -4.44
CA LEU A 332 3.47 -4.76 -5.31
C LEU A 332 3.28 -4.34 -6.77
N ALA A 333 2.48 -3.31 -7.03
CA ALA A 333 2.29 -2.77 -8.38
C ALA A 333 3.61 -2.27 -8.99
N ALA A 334 4.43 -1.55 -8.20
CA ALA A 334 5.76 -1.12 -8.63
C ALA A 334 6.69 -2.31 -8.92
N THR A 335 6.59 -3.38 -8.15
CA THR A 335 7.36 -4.62 -8.38
C THR A 335 6.95 -5.30 -9.68
N LEU A 336 5.66 -5.48 -9.91
CA LEU A 336 5.17 -6.06 -11.17
C LEU A 336 5.58 -5.20 -12.37
N GLY A 337 5.55 -3.88 -12.22
CA GLY A 337 6.11 -2.95 -13.20
C GLY A 337 7.61 -3.15 -13.42
N SER A 338 8.38 -3.40 -12.36
CA SER A 338 9.82 -3.67 -12.48
C SER A 338 10.09 -4.99 -13.21
N PHE A 339 9.31 -6.03 -12.97
CA PHE A 339 9.39 -7.29 -13.72
C PHE A 339 9.05 -7.10 -15.20
N ALA A 340 7.99 -6.35 -15.50
CA ALA A 340 7.54 -6.14 -16.86
C ALA A 340 8.49 -5.26 -17.71
N HIS A 341 9.13 -4.28 -17.08
CA HIS A 341 9.91 -3.25 -17.79
C HIS A 341 11.40 -3.31 -17.55
N GLY A 342 11.90 -4.14 -16.64
CA GLY A 342 13.32 -4.23 -16.31
C GLY A 342 13.90 -2.95 -15.69
N ILE A 343 13.10 -2.20 -14.93
CA ILE A 343 13.49 -0.93 -14.32
C ILE A 343 13.17 -0.95 -12.82
N LEU A 344 14.16 -0.70 -11.98
CA LEU A 344 13.95 -0.41 -10.56
C LEU A 344 13.69 1.10 -10.39
N PRO A 345 12.55 1.49 -9.78
CA PRO A 345 12.27 2.91 -9.55
C PRO A 345 13.21 3.51 -8.51
N GLY A 346 13.80 4.66 -8.84
CA GLY A 346 14.63 5.43 -7.89
C GLY A 346 13.77 6.30 -6.97
N ILE A 347 14.33 6.75 -5.87
CA ILE A 347 13.72 7.70 -4.92
C ILE A 347 14.00 9.12 -5.43
N LEU A 348 13.22 9.58 -6.40
CA LEU A 348 13.52 10.83 -7.14
C LEU A 348 13.31 12.12 -6.33
N THR A 349 12.82 12.02 -5.11
CA THR A 349 12.58 13.18 -4.24
C THR A 349 13.78 13.55 -3.38
N ILE A 350 14.88 12.77 -3.44
CA ILE A 350 16.09 12.97 -2.65
C ILE A 350 17.32 13.13 -3.53
N ASP A 351 18.33 13.85 -3.02
CA ASP A 351 19.62 14.07 -3.69
C ASP A 351 20.78 13.44 -2.91
N HIS A 352 20.55 13.06 -1.68
CA HIS A 352 21.52 12.44 -0.77
C HIS A 352 20.79 11.62 0.29
N ILE A 353 21.54 10.83 1.03
CA ILE A 353 21.06 10.04 2.16
C ILE A 353 21.44 10.77 3.45
N ALA A 354 20.53 10.87 4.42
CA ALA A 354 20.78 11.51 5.69
C ALA A 354 21.86 10.78 6.51
N ASP A 355 22.64 11.53 7.29
CA ASP A 355 23.78 11.02 8.06
C ASP A 355 23.39 9.96 9.11
N ASP A 356 22.14 9.99 9.59
CA ASP A 356 21.61 9.06 10.59
C ASP A 356 21.01 7.76 9.99
N VAL A 357 21.09 7.59 8.67
CA VAL A 357 20.62 6.40 7.94
C VAL A 357 21.72 5.34 7.87
N SER A 358 21.41 4.12 8.27
CA SER A 358 22.33 2.98 8.10
C SER A 358 22.44 2.63 6.63
N GLN A 359 23.67 2.68 6.09
CA GLN A 359 23.94 2.41 4.67
C GLN A 359 24.70 1.11 4.42
N ASP A 360 25.14 0.42 5.49
CA ASP A 360 25.88 -0.83 5.35
C ASP A 360 25.08 -1.88 4.60
N ASN A 361 25.66 -2.43 3.54
CA ASN A 361 25.07 -3.45 2.67
C ASN A 361 23.83 -2.97 1.86
N LEU A 362 23.48 -1.69 1.88
CA LEU A 362 22.34 -1.13 1.18
C LEU A 362 22.76 -0.20 0.05
N ASP A 363 21.94 -0.15 -0.97
CA ASP A 363 22.08 0.74 -2.12
C ASP A 363 20.75 1.47 -2.37
N PHE A 364 20.61 2.65 -1.76
CA PHE A 364 19.42 3.48 -1.93
C PHE A 364 19.40 4.10 -3.33
N LEU A 365 18.42 3.73 -4.13
CA LEU A 365 18.33 4.15 -5.53
C LEU A 365 17.86 5.60 -5.62
N MET A 366 18.75 6.55 -5.89
CA MET A 366 18.39 7.97 -6.10
C MET A 366 18.04 8.30 -7.56
N ALA A 367 18.18 7.33 -8.47
CA ALA A 367 17.77 7.40 -9.86
C ALA A 367 17.18 6.06 -10.30
N HIS A 368 16.40 6.06 -11.37
CA HIS A 368 15.97 4.79 -11.99
C HIS A 368 17.17 3.96 -12.40
N ARG A 369 17.09 2.65 -12.20
CA ARG A 369 18.11 1.70 -12.61
C ARG A 369 17.55 0.72 -13.61
N GLU A 370 18.08 0.72 -14.82
CA GLU A 370 17.83 -0.34 -15.80
C GLU A 370 18.56 -1.61 -15.38
N ILE A 371 17.86 -2.74 -15.38
CA ILE A 371 18.39 -4.03 -14.92
C ILE A 371 18.18 -5.16 -15.94
N GLY A 372 17.36 -4.94 -16.97
CA GLY A 372 16.88 -6.00 -17.85
C GLY A 372 15.80 -6.88 -17.20
N ALA A 373 14.87 -7.36 -17.99
CA ALA A 373 13.70 -8.10 -17.50
C ALA A 373 14.05 -9.45 -16.83
N GLU A 374 15.21 -10.02 -17.08
CA GLU A 374 15.65 -11.31 -16.51
C GLU A 374 16.52 -11.16 -15.25
N SER A 375 16.68 -9.95 -14.73
CA SER A 375 17.66 -9.65 -13.68
C SER A 375 17.09 -9.57 -12.26
N ILE A 376 15.78 -9.78 -12.07
CA ILE A 376 15.16 -9.81 -10.75
C ILE A 376 14.40 -11.12 -10.58
N ASP A 377 14.78 -11.89 -9.57
CA ASP A 377 14.07 -13.13 -9.21
C ASP A 377 13.19 -12.94 -7.98
N ALA A 378 13.47 -11.95 -7.14
CA ALA A 378 12.72 -11.77 -5.90
C ALA A 378 12.69 -10.32 -5.42
N VAL A 379 11.59 -9.95 -4.80
CA VAL A 379 11.42 -8.67 -4.11
C VAL A 379 10.87 -8.91 -2.72
N SER A 380 11.47 -8.25 -1.74
CA SER A 380 10.99 -8.22 -0.37
C SER A 380 10.34 -6.89 -0.04
N TYR A 381 9.31 -6.91 0.77
CA TYR A 381 8.56 -5.73 1.21
C TYR A 381 8.72 -5.52 2.69
N THR A 382 8.86 -4.27 3.10
CA THR A 382 8.78 -3.88 4.51
C THR A 382 7.52 -3.08 4.77
N HIS A 383 6.93 -3.29 5.95
CA HIS A 383 5.83 -2.48 6.47
C HIS A 383 5.97 -2.38 7.97
N LEU A 384 6.31 -1.18 8.43
CA LEU A 384 6.61 -0.86 9.83
C LEU A 384 5.40 -0.28 10.56
#